data_b32825733d338a644eb9db395a86f32d
#
_entry.id   b32825733d338a644eb9db395a86f32d
#
_cell.length_a   1.000
_cell.length_b   1.000
_cell.length_c   1.000
_cell.angle_alpha   90.00
_cell.angle_beta   90.00
_cell.angle_gamma   90.00
#
_symmetry.space_group_name_H-M   'P 1'
#
loop_
_entity.id
_entity.type
_entity.pdbx_description
1 polymer ?
#
loop_
_entity_poly.entity_id
_entity_poly.type
_entity_poly.pdbx_seq_one_letter_code
_entity_poly.pdbx_strand_id
1 'polypeptide(L)'
;EKPIALTKVDAERILFKSLAMSKHVFSVMQNRYSPPSVWLKEIIDNEVLGRTFMVKLDCYWNRDDRYYKKGNWHGDAKLDGGTLFTKFSHFIDIMYWLFGDIKNISGNFADFNHADLTDFEDSGVVTFDFINGGMGSLNYSTAVWDTNLESSITIIGEKGTVKVAGQYMNEVV
;
A
#
# COMPACT_ATOMS: atom_id res chain seq x y z
N GLU A 1 -10.34 10.95 5.18
CA GLU A 1 -10.04 9.51 5.27
C GLU A 1 -9.47 8.99 3.95
N LYS A 2 -8.80 7.87 4.00
CA LYS A 2 -8.28 7.14 2.85
C LYS A 2 -9.06 5.81 2.65
N PRO A 3 -9.20 5.37 1.41
CA PRO A 3 -8.94 6.11 0.16
C PRO A 3 -9.96 7.23 -0.04
N ILE A 4 -9.64 8.20 -0.87
CA ILE A 4 -10.55 9.32 -1.16
C ILE A 4 -11.88 8.86 -1.78
N ALA A 5 -11.84 7.78 -2.55
CA ALA A 5 -12.99 7.09 -3.16
C ALA A 5 -12.57 5.69 -3.58
N LEU A 6 -13.54 4.81 -3.83
CA LEU A 6 -13.29 3.44 -4.32
C LEU A 6 -13.18 3.35 -5.85
N THR A 7 -13.65 4.37 -6.56
CA THR A 7 -13.57 4.42 -8.02
C THR A 7 -12.91 5.70 -8.50
N LYS A 8 -12.26 5.62 -9.68
CA LYS A 8 -11.69 6.80 -10.33
C LYS A 8 -12.76 7.87 -10.61
N VAL A 9 -13.94 7.45 -11.06
CA VAL A 9 -15.06 8.34 -11.37
C VAL A 9 -15.49 9.15 -10.16
N ASP A 10 -15.61 8.52 -8.99
CA ASP A 10 -15.99 9.22 -7.77
C ASP A 10 -14.88 10.13 -7.26
N ALA A 11 -13.61 9.74 -7.39
CA ALA A 11 -12.49 10.61 -7.09
C ALA A 11 -12.48 11.87 -7.98
N GLU A 12 -12.70 11.71 -9.28
CA GLU A 12 -12.83 12.83 -10.24
C GLU A 12 -14.03 13.73 -9.90
N ARG A 13 -15.17 13.16 -9.53
CA ARG A 13 -16.36 13.94 -9.09
C ARG A 13 -16.06 14.79 -7.86
N ILE A 14 -15.34 14.24 -6.88
CA ILE A 14 -14.90 14.98 -5.70
C ILE A 14 -13.97 16.13 -6.12
N LEU A 15 -12.98 15.87 -6.98
CA LEU A 15 -12.05 16.87 -7.49
C LEU A 15 -12.79 18.00 -8.23
N PHE A 16 -13.65 17.68 -9.17
CA PHE A 16 -14.41 18.69 -9.94
C PHE A 16 -15.32 19.51 -9.04
N LYS A 17 -15.97 18.88 -8.05
CA LYS A 17 -16.79 19.62 -7.08
C LYS A 17 -15.94 20.56 -6.21
N SER A 18 -14.79 20.11 -5.76
CA SER A 18 -13.82 20.91 -5.02
C SER A 18 -13.42 22.17 -5.79
N LEU A 19 -13.03 22.01 -7.07
CA LEU A 19 -12.65 23.10 -7.95
C LEU A 19 -13.82 24.07 -8.18
N ALA A 20 -15.01 23.55 -8.52
CA ALA A 20 -16.21 24.37 -8.79
C ALA A 20 -16.64 25.19 -7.57
N MET A 21 -16.39 24.73 -6.36
CA MET A 21 -16.73 25.42 -5.11
C MET A 21 -15.57 26.23 -4.53
N SER A 22 -14.41 26.27 -5.21
CA SER A 22 -13.17 26.88 -4.70
C SER A 22 -12.84 26.42 -3.27
N LYS A 23 -13.00 25.11 -3.00
CA LYS A 23 -12.69 24.48 -1.72
C LYS A 23 -11.62 23.43 -1.90
N HIS A 24 -10.83 23.17 -0.85
CA HIS A 24 -9.82 22.14 -0.84
C HIS A 24 -10.37 20.85 -0.25
N VAL A 25 -10.00 19.73 -0.84
CA VAL A 25 -10.24 18.37 -0.31
C VAL A 25 -8.90 17.67 -0.17
N PHE A 26 -8.63 17.10 0.99
CA PHE A 26 -7.39 16.42 1.29
C PHE A 26 -7.66 14.96 1.63
N SER A 27 -6.97 14.03 0.94
CA SER A 27 -6.86 12.64 1.38
C SER A 27 -5.59 12.49 2.20
N VAL A 28 -5.72 12.05 3.45
CA VAL A 28 -4.58 11.98 4.36
C VAL A 28 -3.91 10.61 4.26
N MET A 29 -2.72 10.59 3.65
CA MET A 29 -1.83 9.44 3.58
C MET A 29 -0.74 9.58 4.67
N GLN A 30 -1.12 9.32 5.92
CA GLN A 30 -0.30 9.63 7.10
C GLN A 30 1.07 8.94 7.09
N ASN A 31 1.21 7.78 6.45
CA ASN A 31 2.48 7.07 6.41
C ASN A 31 3.60 7.87 5.73
N ARG A 32 3.28 8.81 4.84
CA ARG A 32 4.29 9.71 4.24
C ARG A 32 4.99 10.60 5.27
N TYR A 33 4.35 10.85 6.41
CA TYR A 33 4.83 11.74 7.46
C TYR A 33 5.52 11.02 8.60
N SER A 34 5.60 9.68 8.56
CA SER A 34 6.38 8.93 9.53
C SER A 34 7.88 9.21 9.36
N PRO A 35 8.66 9.31 10.44
CA PRO A 35 10.09 9.61 10.32
C PRO A 35 10.87 8.68 9.38
N PRO A 36 10.67 7.34 9.38
CA PRO A 36 11.35 6.48 8.42
C PRO A 36 10.95 6.73 6.97
N SER A 37 9.68 7.08 6.69
CA SER A 37 9.23 7.38 5.32
C SER A 37 9.81 8.69 4.80
N VAL A 38 9.86 9.72 5.66
CA VAL A 38 10.51 11.00 5.32
C VAL A 38 12.00 10.77 5.02
N TRP A 39 12.68 10.02 5.88
CA TRP A 39 14.08 9.65 5.70
C TRP A 39 14.32 8.86 4.41
N LEU A 40 13.47 7.88 4.08
CA LEU A 40 13.55 7.17 2.80
C LEU A 40 13.38 8.11 1.61
N LYS A 41 12.46 9.06 1.70
CA LYS A 41 12.24 10.06 0.63
C LYS A 41 13.49 10.91 0.42
N GLU A 42 14.12 11.37 1.47
CA GLU A 42 15.38 12.13 1.40
C GLU A 42 16.51 11.31 0.73
N ILE A 43 16.64 10.02 1.08
CA ILE A 43 17.63 9.12 0.48
C ILE A 43 17.39 8.94 -1.02
N ILE A 44 16.13 8.77 -1.42
CA ILE A 44 15.77 8.56 -2.85
C ILE A 44 15.93 9.88 -3.63
N ASP A 45 15.44 10.99 -3.12
CA ASP A 45 15.51 12.29 -3.80
C ASP A 45 16.95 12.81 -3.96
N ASN A 46 17.83 12.47 -3.03
CA ASN A 46 19.26 12.80 -3.09
C ASN A 46 20.10 11.73 -3.81
N GLU A 47 19.47 10.74 -4.44
CA GLU A 47 20.15 9.66 -5.19
C GLU A 47 21.25 8.94 -4.38
N VAL A 48 21.11 8.85 -3.06
CA VAL A 48 22.11 8.23 -2.17
C VAL A 48 22.35 6.77 -2.53
N LEU A 49 21.29 6.03 -2.91
CA LEU A 49 21.38 4.64 -3.34
C LEU A 49 21.73 4.48 -4.82
N GLY A 50 21.90 5.57 -5.58
CA GLY A 50 22.06 5.52 -7.03
C GLY A 50 20.79 5.02 -7.73
N ARG A 51 20.95 4.35 -8.86
CA ARG A 51 19.80 3.75 -9.58
C ARG A 51 19.13 2.67 -8.73
N THR A 52 17.83 2.70 -8.64
CA THR A 52 17.04 1.64 -7.98
C THR A 52 17.00 0.40 -8.89
N PHE A 53 17.37 -0.77 -8.35
CA PHE A 53 17.31 -2.04 -9.06
C PHE A 53 16.07 -2.83 -8.70
N MET A 54 15.78 -2.94 -7.40
CA MET A 54 14.65 -3.72 -6.90
C MET A 54 14.03 -3.07 -5.66
N VAL A 55 12.71 -3.12 -5.61
CA VAL A 55 11.92 -2.74 -4.42
C VAL A 55 11.00 -3.89 -4.04
N LYS A 56 11.02 -4.28 -2.77
CA LYS A 56 10.12 -5.29 -2.22
C LYS A 56 9.30 -4.68 -1.10
N LEU A 57 7.96 -4.80 -1.20
CA LEU A 57 7.05 -4.49 -0.12
C LEU A 57 6.44 -5.78 0.43
N ASP A 58 6.44 -5.92 1.76
CA ASP A 58 5.78 -7.00 2.47
C ASP A 58 4.80 -6.41 3.49
N CYS A 59 3.55 -6.87 3.45
CA CYS A 59 2.46 -6.39 4.30
C CYS A 59 1.68 -7.59 4.85
N TYR A 60 2.00 -8.02 6.05
CA TYR A 60 1.44 -9.24 6.66
C TYR A 60 0.72 -8.89 7.96
N TRP A 61 -0.61 -8.82 7.90
CA TRP A 61 -1.47 -8.40 9.00
C TRP A 61 -2.49 -9.48 9.35
N ASN A 62 -2.88 -9.51 10.60
CA ASN A 62 -4.06 -10.26 11.02
C ASN A 62 -5.32 -9.41 10.83
N ARG A 63 -6.31 -9.96 10.13
CA ARG A 63 -7.67 -9.45 10.06
C ARG A 63 -8.62 -10.63 10.02
N ASP A 64 -9.11 -11.04 11.15
CA ASP A 64 -10.01 -12.18 11.32
C ASP A 64 -11.46 -11.74 11.64
N ASP A 65 -12.27 -12.63 12.20
CA ASP A 65 -13.65 -12.39 12.59
C ASP A 65 -13.81 -11.29 13.65
N ARG A 66 -12.76 -10.97 14.40
CA ARG A 66 -12.71 -9.82 15.32
C ARG A 66 -12.81 -8.51 14.53
N TYR A 67 -12.27 -8.48 13.32
CA TYR A 67 -12.26 -7.33 12.43
C TYR A 67 -13.42 -7.36 11.43
N TYR A 68 -13.60 -8.46 10.71
CA TYR A 68 -14.64 -8.65 9.69
C TYR A 68 -15.94 -9.17 10.34
N LYS A 69 -16.62 -8.31 11.08
CA LYS A 69 -17.87 -8.69 11.72
C LYS A 69 -19.02 -8.69 10.72
N LYS A 70 -19.78 -9.77 10.70
CA LYS A 70 -20.98 -9.92 9.85
C LYS A 70 -21.94 -8.73 10.03
N GLY A 71 -22.33 -8.10 8.92
CA GLY A 71 -23.21 -6.90 8.96
C GLY A 71 -22.46 -5.56 9.14
N ASN A 72 -21.15 -5.57 9.23
CA ASN A 72 -20.33 -4.35 9.16
C ASN A 72 -20.00 -4.04 7.67
N TRP A 73 -19.54 -2.84 7.38
CA TRP A 73 -19.07 -2.45 6.05
C TRP A 73 -17.71 -3.08 5.66
N HIS A 74 -16.93 -3.48 6.65
CA HIS A 74 -15.68 -4.22 6.42
C HIS A 74 -15.99 -5.58 5.82
N GLY A 75 -15.30 -5.92 4.75
CA GLY A 75 -15.47 -7.17 4.04
C GLY A 75 -16.45 -7.11 2.86
N ASP A 76 -17.31 -6.10 2.77
CA ASP A 76 -18.18 -5.87 1.61
C ASP A 76 -17.37 -5.17 0.50
N ALA A 77 -17.22 -5.81 -0.65
CA ALA A 77 -16.42 -5.28 -1.76
C ALA A 77 -16.89 -3.90 -2.25
N LYS A 78 -18.17 -3.57 -2.12
CA LYS A 78 -18.72 -2.29 -2.57
C LYS A 78 -18.47 -1.14 -1.59
N LEU A 79 -18.22 -1.44 -0.33
CA LEU A 79 -18.01 -0.47 0.75
C LEU A 79 -16.54 -0.40 1.18
N ASP A 80 -15.87 -1.55 1.29
CA ASP A 80 -14.46 -1.68 1.69
C ASP A 80 -13.52 -1.51 0.49
N GLY A 81 -13.91 -1.98 -0.70
CA GLY A 81 -13.12 -1.91 -1.93
C GLY A 81 -12.03 -2.97 -2.04
N GLY A 82 -11.77 -3.75 -0.99
CA GLY A 82 -10.78 -4.83 -0.99
C GLY A 82 -9.54 -4.53 -0.15
N THR A 83 -8.73 -5.56 0.01
CA THR A 83 -7.55 -5.57 0.88
C THR A 83 -6.56 -4.46 0.53
N LEU A 84 -6.27 -4.27 -0.75
CA LEU A 84 -5.32 -3.23 -1.19
C LEU A 84 -5.87 -1.81 -1.03
N PHE A 85 -7.18 -1.59 -1.10
CA PHE A 85 -7.79 -0.28 -0.94
C PHE A 85 -7.81 0.18 0.53
N THR A 86 -8.35 -0.65 1.41
CA THR A 86 -8.62 -0.21 2.79
C THR A 86 -7.46 -0.49 3.73
N LYS A 87 -6.74 -1.61 3.54
CA LYS A 87 -5.67 -2.00 4.46
C LYS A 87 -4.31 -1.51 3.98
N PHE A 88 -3.95 -1.83 2.73
CA PHE A 88 -2.57 -1.65 2.24
C PHE A 88 -2.38 -0.47 1.29
N SER A 89 -3.39 0.37 1.08
CA SER A 89 -3.28 1.60 0.26
C SER A 89 -2.16 2.53 0.71
N HIS A 90 -1.85 2.59 2.00
CA HIS A 90 -0.73 3.39 2.51
C HIS A 90 0.62 2.93 1.96
N PHE A 91 0.81 1.62 1.78
CA PHE A 91 2.08 1.08 1.28
C PHE A 91 2.20 1.24 -0.23
N ILE A 92 1.08 1.11 -0.96
CA ILE A 92 1.00 1.45 -2.39
C ILE A 92 1.30 2.94 -2.58
N ASP A 93 0.74 3.79 -1.74
CA ASP A 93 0.98 5.23 -1.75
C ASP A 93 2.44 5.60 -1.48
N ILE A 94 3.08 4.98 -0.48
CA ILE A 94 4.51 5.16 -0.19
C ILE A 94 5.36 4.73 -1.40
N MET A 95 5.07 3.59 -2.00
CA MET A 95 5.76 3.10 -3.18
C MET A 95 5.66 4.10 -4.34
N TYR A 96 4.44 4.56 -4.64
CA TYR A 96 4.19 5.57 -5.67
C TYR A 96 4.91 6.90 -5.37
N TRP A 97 4.86 7.36 -4.13
CA TRP A 97 5.49 8.59 -3.69
C TRP A 97 7.02 8.56 -3.78
N LEU A 98 7.63 7.40 -3.54
CA LEU A 98 9.08 7.23 -3.61
C LEU A 98 9.59 7.00 -5.05
N PHE A 99 8.88 6.20 -5.85
CA PHE A 99 9.40 5.67 -7.12
C PHE A 99 8.57 6.06 -8.36
N GLY A 100 7.37 6.62 -8.17
CA GLY A 100 6.46 6.98 -9.26
C GLY A 100 5.67 5.80 -9.81
N ASP A 101 5.26 5.93 -11.08
CA ASP A 101 4.36 5.00 -11.76
C ASP A 101 5.01 3.64 -12.09
N ILE A 102 4.15 2.63 -12.21
CA ILE A 102 4.50 1.24 -12.52
C ILE A 102 3.87 0.77 -13.83
N LYS A 103 4.45 -0.27 -14.41
CA LYS A 103 3.99 -0.96 -15.63
C LYS A 103 4.24 -2.47 -15.52
N ASN A 104 3.77 -3.24 -16.52
CA ASN A 104 3.98 -4.69 -16.60
C ASN A 104 3.53 -5.42 -15.33
N ILE A 105 2.36 -5.04 -14.80
CA ILE A 105 1.84 -5.58 -13.55
C ILE A 105 1.34 -7.00 -13.78
N SER A 106 1.78 -7.93 -12.95
CA SER A 106 1.31 -9.32 -12.89
C SER A 106 1.16 -9.77 -11.45
N GLY A 107 0.17 -10.60 -11.16
CA GLY A 107 -0.05 -11.05 -9.79
C GLY A 107 -0.93 -12.28 -9.68
N ASN A 108 -0.77 -12.96 -8.55
CA ASN A 108 -1.64 -14.05 -8.11
C ASN A 108 -2.33 -13.65 -6.81
N PHE A 109 -3.62 -13.91 -6.73
CA PHE A 109 -4.47 -13.54 -5.61
C PHE A 109 -5.26 -14.75 -5.15
N ALA A 110 -5.49 -14.87 -3.87
CA ALA A 110 -6.29 -15.95 -3.29
C ALA A 110 -7.00 -15.48 -2.02
N ASP A 111 -8.10 -16.15 -1.73
CA ASP A 111 -8.75 -16.12 -0.43
C ASP A 111 -8.55 -17.48 0.23
N PHE A 112 -7.74 -17.53 1.28
CA PHE A 112 -7.40 -18.75 2.00
C PHE A 112 -8.20 -18.93 3.28
N ASN A 113 -8.61 -17.84 3.92
CA ASN A 113 -9.15 -17.90 5.28
C ASN A 113 -10.34 -16.96 5.53
N HIS A 114 -10.80 -16.23 4.53
CA HIS A 114 -11.82 -15.20 4.71
C HIS A 114 -13.08 -15.38 3.84
N ALA A 115 -13.22 -16.51 3.13
CA ALA A 115 -14.34 -16.78 2.20
C ALA A 115 -15.74 -16.56 2.81
N ASP A 116 -15.90 -16.79 4.11
CA ASP A 116 -17.16 -16.55 4.82
C ASP A 116 -17.26 -15.14 5.44
N LEU A 117 -16.22 -14.34 5.33
CA LEU A 117 -16.08 -13.03 6.00
C LEU A 117 -15.99 -11.86 5.03
N THR A 118 -15.41 -12.06 3.83
CA THR A 118 -15.15 -11.00 2.85
C THR A 118 -15.55 -11.40 1.44
N ASP A 119 -15.79 -10.43 0.58
CA ASP A 119 -16.10 -10.60 -0.85
C ASP A 119 -14.85 -10.50 -1.74
N PHE A 120 -13.65 -10.53 -1.17
CA PHE A 120 -12.39 -10.28 -1.89
C PHE A 120 -11.24 -11.10 -1.30
N GLU A 121 -10.13 -11.12 -2.03
CA GLU A 121 -8.91 -11.83 -1.66
C GLU A 121 -8.32 -11.37 -0.31
N ASP A 122 -7.75 -12.31 0.43
CA ASP A 122 -7.00 -12.03 1.66
C ASP A 122 -5.48 -11.98 1.44
N SER A 123 -4.99 -12.55 0.34
CA SER A 123 -3.56 -12.69 0.07
C SER A 123 -3.25 -12.41 -1.40
N GLY A 124 -2.07 -11.84 -1.65
CA GLY A 124 -1.60 -11.61 -3.00
C GLY A 124 -0.09 -11.45 -3.11
N VAL A 125 0.41 -11.87 -4.27
CA VAL A 125 1.81 -11.67 -4.69
C VAL A 125 1.76 -10.97 -6.04
N VAL A 126 2.31 -9.76 -6.10
CA VAL A 126 2.28 -8.90 -7.29
C VAL A 126 3.70 -8.53 -7.67
N THR A 127 4.00 -8.56 -8.96
CA THR A 127 5.26 -8.08 -9.54
C THR A 127 4.98 -6.99 -10.57
N PHE A 128 5.92 -6.07 -10.74
CA PHE A 128 5.81 -4.94 -11.66
C PHE A 128 7.17 -4.35 -11.97
N ASP A 129 7.23 -3.52 -13.02
CA ASP A 129 8.40 -2.67 -13.32
C ASP A 129 8.06 -1.21 -12.98
N PHE A 130 9.04 -0.44 -12.53
CA PHE A 130 8.92 1.01 -12.44
C PHE A 130 9.13 1.65 -13.82
N ILE A 131 8.39 2.71 -14.13
CA ILE A 131 8.58 3.44 -15.40
C ILE A 131 9.98 4.04 -15.47
N ASN A 132 10.50 4.50 -14.36
CA ASN A 132 11.84 5.11 -14.24
C ASN A 132 12.99 4.07 -14.14
N GLY A 133 12.68 2.77 -14.28
CA GLY A 133 13.65 1.68 -14.22
C GLY A 133 13.66 0.96 -12.87
N GLY A 134 14.11 -0.28 -12.90
CA GLY A 134 14.03 -1.22 -11.79
C GLY A 134 12.71 -1.99 -11.74
N MET A 135 12.67 -3.02 -10.90
CA MET A 135 11.51 -3.90 -10.71
C MET A 135 11.03 -3.90 -9.27
N GLY A 136 9.80 -4.33 -9.05
CA GLY A 136 9.25 -4.41 -7.71
C GLY A 136 8.33 -5.59 -7.48
N SER A 137 8.11 -5.89 -6.21
CA SER A 137 7.07 -6.80 -5.78
C SER A 137 6.33 -6.28 -4.56
N LEU A 138 5.05 -6.59 -4.49
CA LEU A 138 4.20 -6.39 -3.33
C LEU A 138 3.64 -7.74 -2.92
N ASN A 139 3.96 -8.18 -1.71
CA ASN A 139 3.42 -9.38 -1.11
C ASN A 139 2.57 -8.97 0.09
N TYR A 140 1.34 -9.47 0.14
CA TYR A 140 0.46 -9.13 1.24
C TYR A 140 -0.42 -10.29 1.66
N SER A 141 -0.78 -10.29 2.93
CA SER A 141 -1.81 -11.18 3.46
C SER A 141 -2.47 -10.53 4.68
N THR A 142 -3.78 -10.69 4.80
CA THR A 142 -4.54 -10.41 6.02
C THR A 142 -4.85 -11.67 6.83
N ALA A 143 -4.41 -12.85 6.34
CA ALA A 143 -4.62 -14.16 6.97
C ALA A 143 -3.51 -14.55 7.96
N VAL A 144 -2.72 -13.62 8.44
CA VAL A 144 -1.69 -13.86 9.47
C VAL A 144 -2.36 -14.27 10.78
N TRP A 145 -1.78 -15.27 11.47
CA TRP A 145 -2.32 -15.79 12.71
C TRP A 145 -2.23 -14.76 13.86
N ASP A 146 -3.35 -14.56 14.55
CA ASP A 146 -3.52 -13.82 15.80
C ASP A 146 -3.12 -12.34 15.79
N THR A 147 -1.91 -11.98 15.39
CA THR A 147 -1.38 -10.61 15.43
C THR A 147 -0.73 -10.20 14.11
N ASN A 148 -0.59 -8.89 13.87
CA ASN A 148 0.18 -8.40 12.73
C ASN A 148 1.64 -8.85 12.83
N LEU A 149 2.21 -9.28 11.71
CA LEU A 149 3.60 -9.73 11.64
C LEU A 149 4.54 -8.58 11.28
N GLU A 150 4.42 -8.04 10.06
CA GLU A 150 5.27 -6.94 9.61
C GLU A 150 4.62 -6.09 8.51
N SER A 151 5.18 -4.91 8.37
CA SER A 151 5.09 -4.11 7.16
C SER A 151 6.48 -3.60 6.85
N SER A 152 7.01 -3.92 5.66
CA SER A 152 8.38 -3.54 5.33
C SER A 152 8.55 -3.13 3.88
N ILE A 153 9.53 -2.28 3.63
CA ILE A 153 10.05 -1.95 2.32
C ILE A 153 11.56 -2.20 2.29
N THR A 154 12.00 -2.99 1.32
CA THR A 154 13.42 -3.22 1.04
C THR A 154 13.75 -2.62 -0.31
N ILE A 155 14.78 -1.80 -0.38
CA ILE A 155 15.24 -1.11 -1.58
C ILE A 155 16.66 -1.54 -1.85
N ILE A 156 16.92 -2.08 -3.05
CA ILE A 156 18.24 -2.45 -3.54
C ILE A 156 18.62 -1.46 -4.63
N GLY A 157 19.64 -0.69 -4.40
CA GLY A 157 20.18 0.29 -5.33
C GLY A 157 21.62 0.02 -5.72
N GLU A 158 22.11 0.77 -6.68
CA GLU A 158 23.46 0.66 -7.25
C GLU A 158 24.57 0.91 -6.22
N LYS A 159 24.32 1.80 -5.26
CA LYS A 159 25.31 2.25 -4.26
C LYS A 159 24.96 1.84 -2.83
N GLY A 160 23.87 1.13 -2.63
CA GLY A 160 23.45 0.73 -1.29
C GLY A 160 22.13 0.00 -1.24
N THR A 161 21.84 -0.53 -0.07
CA THR A 161 20.59 -1.23 0.23
C THR A 161 20.05 -0.72 1.55
N VAL A 162 18.74 -0.56 1.62
CA VAL A 162 18.04 -0.14 2.84
C VAL A 162 16.79 -0.98 3.04
N LYS A 163 16.49 -1.31 4.28
CA LYS A 163 15.22 -1.89 4.70
C LYS A 163 14.61 -1.04 5.80
N VAL A 164 13.34 -0.68 5.64
CA VAL A 164 12.49 -0.18 6.71
C VAL A 164 11.48 -1.26 7.02
N ALA A 165 11.34 -1.62 8.29
CA ALA A 165 10.55 -2.76 8.75
C ALA A 165 9.75 -2.42 10.02
N GLY A 166 9.35 -3.44 10.77
CA GLY A 166 8.49 -3.33 11.94
C GLY A 166 7.02 -3.52 11.59
N GLN A 167 6.17 -3.50 12.60
CA GLN A 167 4.74 -3.71 12.41
C GLN A 167 4.10 -2.65 11.50
N TYR A 168 4.63 -1.42 11.51
CA TYR A 168 4.10 -0.27 10.79
C TYR A 168 5.19 0.54 10.05
N MET A 169 6.25 -0.11 9.58
CA MET A 169 7.40 0.55 8.95
C MET A 169 8.03 1.61 9.86
N ASN A 170 8.30 1.25 11.10
CA ASN A 170 8.81 2.16 12.13
C ASN A 170 10.25 1.86 12.56
N GLU A 171 10.90 0.90 11.93
CA GLU A 171 12.26 0.44 12.22
C GLU A 171 13.13 0.48 10.97
N VAL A 172 14.34 1.00 11.08
CA VAL A 172 15.36 0.94 10.02
C VAL A 172 16.32 -0.21 10.33
N VAL A 173 16.55 -1.09 9.35
CA VAL A 173 17.37 -2.29 9.47
C VAL A 173 18.54 -2.22 8.49
#